data_5f88fb8c25850f6def1364802a6f64e3
#
_entry.id   5f88fb8c25850f6def1364802a6f64e3
#
_cell.length_a   1.000
_cell.length_b   1.000
_cell.length_c   1.000
_cell.angle_alpha   90.00
_cell.angle_beta   90.00
_cell.angle_gamma   90.00
#
_symmetry.space_group_name_H-M   'P 1'
#
loop_
_entity.id
_entity.type
_entity.pdbx_description
1 polymer ?
#
loop_
_entity_poly.entity_id
_entity_poly.type
_entity_poly.pdbx_seq_one_letter_code
_entity_poly.pdbx_strand_id
1 'polypeptide(L)'
;MLQIQIPVAKVAVLAATFAFDRPYTYKIPQPLAGTLRPGCRVVVPFSRGNRPCEGMVLALDEAADDPKLKPITRQLDPEPILSQELLRLAVWMHDRFFCTIYDALHAILPAGVWYRVSTVYCTVPELDTAAALTQ
;
A
#
# COMPACT_ATOMS: atom_id res chain seq x y z
N MET A 1 23.75 20.30 -10.60
CA MET A 1 23.90 18.84 -10.45
C MET A 1 22.56 18.17 -10.72
N LEU A 2 22.57 17.21 -11.59
CA LEU A 2 21.35 16.50 -11.97
C LEU A 2 20.97 15.51 -10.89
N GLN A 3 19.73 15.57 -10.44
CA GLN A 3 19.19 14.59 -9.52
C GLN A 3 18.53 13.47 -10.31
N ILE A 4 18.77 12.23 -9.85
CA ILE A 4 18.15 11.07 -10.48
C ILE A 4 16.69 11.00 -10.04
N GLN A 5 15.79 10.94 -11.02
CA GLN A 5 14.36 10.76 -10.76
C GLN A 5 14.05 9.27 -10.68
N ILE A 6 13.32 8.89 -9.65
CA ILE A 6 12.92 7.50 -9.43
C ILE A 6 11.40 7.40 -9.41
N PRO A 7 10.84 6.24 -9.80
CA PRO A 7 9.40 6.06 -9.71
C PRO A 7 8.95 5.98 -8.25
N VAL A 8 7.89 6.71 -7.93
CA VAL A 8 7.30 6.72 -6.58
C VAL A 8 5.80 6.58 -6.69
N ALA A 9 5.17 6.20 -5.59
CA ALA A 9 3.72 6.10 -5.48
C ALA A 9 3.24 6.96 -4.34
N LYS A 10 2.09 7.60 -4.54
CA LYS A 10 1.36 8.29 -3.48
C LYS A 10 0.38 7.29 -2.89
N VAL A 11 0.51 7.00 -1.62
CA VAL A 11 -0.20 5.91 -0.96
C VAL A 11 -0.99 6.45 0.23
N ALA A 12 -2.29 6.14 0.26
CA ALA A 12 -3.11 6.34 1.46
C ALA A 12 -2.92 5.13 2.37
N VAL A 13 -2.59 5.36 3.62
CA VAL A 13 -2.22 4.30 4.56
C VAL A 13 -3.36 4.06 5.54
N LEU A 14 -3.75 2.79 5.70
CA LEU A 14 -4.85 2.39 6.58
C LEU A 14 -4.65 2.84 8.03
N ALA A 15 -3.42 2.78 8.51
CA ALA A 15 -3.11 3.12 9.90
C ALA A 15 -3.09 4.63 10.17
N ALA A 16 -3.18 5.47 9.14
CA ALA A 16 -3.16 6.92 9.34
C ALA A 16 -4.42 7.37 10.08
N THR A 17 -4.24 8.17 11.14
CA THR A 17 -5.36 8.80 11.83
C THR A 17 -5.78 10.05 11.07
N PHE A 18 -6.97 10.56 11.37
CA PHE A 18 -7.49 11.74 10.67
C PHE A 18 -6.50 12.91 10.67
N ALA A 19 -5.82 13.15 11.78
CA ALA A 19 -4.86 14.26 11.90
C ALA A 19 -3.65 14.12 10.98
N PHE A 20 -3.30 12.90 10.60
CA PHE A 20 -2.13 12.61 9.76
C PHE A 20 -2.53 11.93 8.46
N ASP A 21 -3.81 12.02 8.11
CA ASP A 21 -4.35 11.36 6.92
C ASP A 21 -4.04 12.20 5.68
N ARG A 22 -2.97 11.83 5.03
CA ARG A 22 -2.48 12.42 3.79
C ARG A 22 -1.79 11.34 2.98
N PRO A 23 -1.67 11.51 1.66
CA PRO A 23 -0.88 10.56 0.88
C PRO A 23 0.59 10.61 1.30
N TYR A 24 1.18 9.44 1.46
CA TYR A 24 2.61 9.30 1.74
C TYR A 24 3.32 8.81 0.49
N THR A 25 4.55 9.26 0.29
CA THR A 25 5.35 8.91 -0.88
C THR A 25 6.24 7.70 -0.56
N TYR A 26 6.15 6.67 -1.40
CA TYR A 26 6.98 5.47 -1.29
C TYR A 26 7.69 5.20 -2.59
N LYS A 27 8.90 4.61 -2.50
CA LYS A 27 9.61 4.16 -3.69
C LYS A 27 8.92 2.93 -4.28
N ILE A 28 8.91 2.83 -5.60
CA ILE A 28 8.40 1.65 -6.28
C ILE A 28 9.61 0.75 -6.58
N PRO A 29 9.71 -0.44 -5.93
CA PRO A 29 10.80 -1.36 -6.22
C PRO A 29 10.76 -1.85 -7.66
N GLN A 30 11.91 -2.19 -8.19
CA GLN A 30 12.06 -2.66 -9.57
C GLN A 30 11.05 -3.76 -9.96
N PRO A 31 10.84 -4.81 -9.14
CA PRO A 31 9.86 -5.85 -9.50
C PRO A 31 8.44 -5.36 -9.65
N LEU A 32 8.06 -4.24 -9.03
CA LEU A 32 6.71 -3.69 -9.09
C LEU A 32 6.55 -2.59 -10.13
N ALA A 33 7.65 -2.11 -10.71
CA ALA A 33 7.64 -0.92 -11.56
C ALA A 33 6.75 -1.06 -12.80
N GLY A 34 6.57 -2.28 -13.31
CA GLY A 34 5.77 -2.51 -14.50
C GLY A 34 4.32 -2.91 -14.25
N THR A 35 3.99 -3.27 -13.01
CA THR A 35 2.67 -3.82 -12.68
C THR A 35 1.84 -2.96 -11.76
N LEU A 36 2.48 -2.10 -10.96
CA LEU A 36 1.77 -1.27 -10.01
C LEU A 36 0.97 -0.17 -10.71
N ARG A 37 -0.30 -0.02 -10.32
CA ARG A 37 -1.21 0.98 -10.88
C ARG A 37 -1.97 1.66 -9.75
N PRO A 38 -2.46 2.90 -9.95
CA PRO A 38 -3.40 3.50 -9.01
C PRO A 38 -4.64 2.61 -8.84
N GLY A 39 -5.06 2.44 -7.60
CA GLY A 39 -6.17 1.55 -7.27
C GLY A 39 -5.75 0.18 -6.77
N CYS A 40 -4.46 -0.14 -6.81
CA CYS A 40 -3.91 -1.36 -6.23
C CYS A 40 -3.62 -1.16 -4.75
N ARG A 41 -3.91 -2.17 -3.95
CA ARG A 41 -3.50 -2.17 -2.54
C ARG A 41 -2.08 -2.70 -2.42
N VAL A 42 -1.37 -2.16 -1.47
CA VAL A 42 0.03 -2.52 -1.21
C VAL A 42 0.25 -2.69 0.29
N VAL A 43 1.36 -3.33 0.63
CA VAL A 43 1.87 -3.34 2.00
C VAL A 43 3.08 -2.42 2.04
N VAL A 44 3.07 -1.49 2.97
CA VAL A 44 4.13 -0.48 3.12
C VAL A 44 4.60 -0.45 4.57
N PRO A 45 5.88 -0.11 4.81
CA PRO A 45 6.34 0.18 6.17
C PRO A 45 5.82 1.54 6.60
N PHE A 46 5.19 1.62 7.77
CA PHE A 46 4.61 2.84 8.26
C PHE A 46 5.09 3.17 9.66
N SER A 47 5.24 4.46 9.94
CA SER A 47 5.71 5.03 11.19
C SER A 47 7.19 4.70 11.47
N ARG A 48 7.69 5.16 12.62
CA ARG A 48 9.10 4.97 12.99
C ARG A 48 9.50 3.51 13.13
N GLY A 49 8.55 2.66 13.53
CA GLY A 49 8.81 1.24 13.70
C GLY A 49 8.75 0.45 12.40
N ASN A 50 8.48 1.10 11.27
CA ASN A 50 8.37 0.46 9.96
C ASN A 50 7.43 -0.76 9.98
N ARG A 51 6.31 -0.62 10.68
CA ARG A 51 5.33 -1.70 10.78
C ARG A 51 4.64 -1.91 9.44
N PRO A 52 4.49 -3.16 9.01
CA PRO A 52 3.75 -3.44 7.78
C PRO A 52 2.30 -2.94 7.91
N CYS A 53 1.86 -2.20 6.91
CA CYS A 53 0.51 -1.64 6.91
C CYS A 53 -0.04 -1.68 5.50
N GLU A 54 -1.36 -1.91 5.41
CA GLU A 54 -2.04 -1.84 4.12
C GLU A 54 -2.15 -0.39 3.66
N GLY A 55 -1.96 -0.19 2.36
CA GLY A 55 -2.14 1.10 1.73
C GLY A 55 -2.81 0.96 0.38
N MET A 56 -3.39 2.06 -0.10
CA MET A 56 -3.98 2.14 -1.43
C MET A 56 -3.18 3.12 -2.26
N VAL A 57 -2.72 2.68 -3.43
CA VAL A 57 -2.01 3.55 -4.36
C VAL A 57 -3.02 4.52 -4.98
N LEU A 58 -2.80 5.81 -4.74
CA LEU A 58 -3.66 6.88 -5.29
C LEU A 58 -3.14 7.41 -6.61
N ALA A 59 -1.82 7.48 -6.77
CA ALA A 59 -1.19 8.02 -7.96
C ALA A 59 0.24 7.51 -8.07
N LEU A 60 0.74 7.48 -9.29
CA LEU A 60 2.15 7.21 -9.59
C LEU A 60 2.80 8.53 -10.00
N ASP A 61 4.07 8.69 -9.62
CA ASP A 61 4.81 9.91 -9.91
C ASP A 61 6.30 9.59 -9.98
N GLU A 62 7.09 10.60 -10.22
CA GLU A 62 8.53 10.52 -10.14
C GLU A 62 9.03 11.57 -9.15
N ALA A 63 10.06 11.24 -8.42
CA ALA A 63 10.66 12.14 -7.45
C ALA A 63 12.16 11.92 -7.38
N ALA A 64 12.87 12.90 -6.84
CA ALA A 64 14.30 12.75 -6.60
C ALA A 64 14.54 11.62 -5.60
N ASP A 65 15.59 10.86 -5.83
CA ASP A 65 15.96 9.77 -4.94
C ASP A 65 16.39 10.35 -3.58
N ASP A 66 15.64 10.00 -2.55
CA ASP A 66 15.86 10.46 -1.19
C ASP A 66 16.00 9.24 -0.28
N PRO A 67 17.09 9.15 0.52
CA PRO A 67 17.25 8.01 1.43
C PRO A 67 16.16 7.91 2.49
N LYS A 68 15.39 8.99 2.72
CA LYS A 68 14.26 8.95 3.64
C LYS A 68 13.03 8.27 3.07
N LEU A 69 12.94 8.13 1.75
CA LEU A 69 11.82 7.44 1.11
C LEU A 69 11.94 5.94 1.36
N LYS A 70 10.87 5.34 1.87
CA LYS A 70 10.81 3.90 2.11
C LYS A 70 10.22 3.21 0.88
N PRO A 71 10.64 1.98 0.60
CA PRO A 71 10.07 1.23 -0.53
C PRO A 71 8.76 0.55 -0.14
N ILE A 72 7.89 0.35 -1.14
CA ILE A 72 6.72 -0.51 -0.99
C ILE A 72 7.22 -1.93 -0.75
N THR A 73 6.64 -2.59 0.25
CA THR A 73 7.05 -3.95 0.61
C THR A 73 6.49 -4.98 -0.37
N ARG A 74 5.20 -4.85 -0.73
CA ARG A 74 4.53 -5.86 -1.55
C ARG A 74 3.28 -5.27 -2.18
N GLN A 75 2.93 -5.74 -3.37
CA GLN A 75 1.68 -5.43 -4.05
C GLN A 75 0.67 -6.53 -3.73
N LEU A 76 -0.53 -6.13 -3.27
CA LEU A 76 -1.58 -7.08 -2.88
C LEU A 76 -2.51 -7.44 -4.03
N ASP A 77 -2.79 -6.48 -4.91
CA ASP A 77 -3.70 -6.69 -6.03
C ASP A 77 -2.92 -6.69 -7.33
N PRO A 78 -3.06 -7.74 -8.17
CA PRO A 78 -2.39 -7.76 -9.47
C PRO A 78 -2.94 -6.71 -10.42
N GLU A 79 -4.19 -6.28 -10.20
CA GLU A 79 -4.86 -5.26 -10.98
C GLU A 79 -5.56 -4.27 -10.05
N PRO A 80 -5.82 -3.03 -10.51
CA PRO A 80 -6.54 -2.07 -9.68
C PRO A 80 -7.93 -2.56 -9.33
N ILE A 81 -8.31 -2.40 -8.06
CA ILE A 81 -9.67 -2.69 -7.59
C ILE A 81 -10.57 -1.47 -7.64
N LEU A 82 -9.99 -0.30 -7.89
CA LEU A 82 -10.71 0.95 -8.03
C LEU A 82 -10.24 1.71 -9.27
N SER A 83 -11.19 2.34 -9.97
CA SER A 83 -10.87 3.25 -11.05
C SER A 83 -10.31 4.57 -10.50
N GLN A 84 -9.66 5.34 -11.37
CA GLN A 84 -9.15 6.65 -10.98
C GLN A 84 -10.27 7.60 -10.55
N GLU A 85 -11.45 7.46 -11.16
CA GLU A 85 -12.61 8.29 -10.80
C GLU A 85 -13.07 8.02 -9.39
N LEU A 86 -13.10 6.75 -9.00
CA LEU A 86 -13.46 6.37 -7.63
C LEU A 86 -12.39 6.78 -6.62
N LEU A 87 -11.12 6.75 -7.00
CA LEU A 87 -10.05 7.27 -6.15
C LEU A 87 -10.20 8.77 -5.92
N ARG A 88 -10.54 9.52 -6.96
CA ARG A 88 -10.81 10.95 -6.84
C ARG A 88 -12.01 11.21 -5.95
N LEU A 89 -13.04 10.38 -6.05
CA LEU A 89 -14.20 10.47 -5.18
C LEU A 89 -13.81 10.28 -3.71
N ALA A 90 -12.95 9.30 -3.42
CA ALA A 90 -12.49 9.07 -2.06
C ALA A 90 -11.73 10.28 -1.49
N VAL A 91 -10.85 10.87 -2.28
CA VAL A 91 -10.11 12.07 -1.87
C VAL A 91 -11.07 13.25 -1.66
N TRP A 92 -12.05 13.41 -2.56
CA TRP A 92 -13.06 14.45 -2.43
C TRP A 92 -13.88 14.26 -1.14
N MET A 93 -14.27 13.03 -0.83
CA MET A 93 -15.01 12.72 0.41
C MET A 93 -14.17 13.03 1.65
N HIS A 94 -12.88 12.73 1.62
CA HIS A 94 -11.98 13.07 2.71
C HIS A 94 -11.92 14.59 2.92
N ASP A 95 -11.82 15.36 1.83
CA ASP A 95 -11.72 16.82 1.91
C ASP A 95 -13.04 17.47 2.35
N ARG A 96 -14.15 16.85 2.02
CA ARG A 96 -15.49 17.41 2.24
C ARG A 96 -16.10 16.98 3.57
N PHE A 97 -15.79 15.79 4.02
CA PHE A 97 -16.35 15.20 5.23
C PHE A 97 -15.22 14.86 6.19
N PHE A 98 -15.52 14.78 7.47
CA PHE A 98 -14.53 14.45 8.48
C PHE A 98 -14.31 12.93 8.52
N CYS A 99 -13.63 12.41 7.50
CA CYS A 99 -13.29 11.00 7.42
C CYS A 99 -11.89 10.82 6.83
N THR A 100 -11.26 9.68 7.12
CA THR A 100 -9.97 9.36 6.50
C THR A 100 -10.20 8.92 5.05
N ILE A 101 -9.12 8.92 4.25
CA ILE A 101 -9.22 8.43 2.88
C ILE A 101 -9.66 6.97 2.89
N TYR A 102 -9.17 6.17 3.84
CA TYR A 102 -9.57 4.76 3.96
C TYR A 102 -11.03 4.59 4.35
N ASP A 103 -11.56 5.47 5.22
CA ASP A 103 -13.00 5.44 5.51
C ASP A 103 -13.82 5.68 4.25
N ALA A 104 -13.40 6.63 3.43
CA ALA A 104 -14.06 6.90 2.17
C ALA A 104 -13.96 5.71 1.20
N LEU A 105 -12.81 5.07 1.13
CA LEU A 105 -12.61 3.89 0.28
C LEU A 105 -13.50 2.73 0.73
N HIS A 106 -13.63 2.51 2.03
CA HIS A 106 -14.51 1.48 2.58
C HIS A 106 -15.99 1.75 2.24
N ALA A 107 -16.39 3.02 2.19
CA ALA A 107 -17.75 3.38 1.82
C ALA A 107 -18.02 3.15 0.33
N ILE A 108 -17.03 3.26 -0.52
CA ILE A 108 -17.15 3.11 -1.97
C ILE A 108 -17.17 1.66 -2.39
N LEU A 109 -16.32 0.82 -1.77
CA LEU A 109 -16.16 -0.58 -2.16
C LEU A 109 -17.12 -1.49 -1.40
N PRO A 110 -17.65 -2.54 -2.06
CA PRO A 110 -18.47 -3.53 -1.38
C PRO A 110 -17.70 -4.23 -0.25
N ALA A 111 -18.43 -4.63 0.80
CA ALA A 111 -17.83 -5.23 1.99
C ALA A 111 -17.00 -6.47 1.71
N GLY A 112 -17.36 -7.28 0.72
CA GLY A 112 -16.64 -8.51 0.41
C GLY A 112 -15.27 -8.32 -0.23
N VAL A 113 -14.93 -7.10 -0.63
CA VAL A 113 -13.63 -6.80 -1.25
C VAL A 113 -12.53 -6.63 -0.20
N TRP A 114 -12.90 -6.21 1.02
CA TRP A 114 -11.94 -5.93 2.07
C TRP A 114 -11.62 -7.18 2.87
N TYR A 115 -10.32 -7.42 3.09
CA TYR A 115 -9.83 -8.48 3.96
C TYR A 115 -8.54 -8.03 4.62
N ARG A 116 -8.27 -8.61 5.77
CA ARG A 116 -7.06 -8.27 6.52
C ARG A 116 -5.86 -8.99 5.95
N VAL A 117 -4.76 -8.28 5.90
CA VAL A 117 -3.47 -8.90 5.62
C VAL A 117 -2.96 -9.50 6.93
N SER A 118 -2.68 -10.78 6.92
CA SER A 118 -2.11 -11.47 8.07
C SER A 118 -0.98 -12.39 7.60
N THR A 119 -0.04 -12.63 8.50
CA THR A 119 1.03 -13.57 8.23
C THR A 119 0.58 -14.96 8.71
N VAL A 120 0.60 -15.92 7.79
CA VAL A 120 0.26 -17.30 8.10
C VAL A 120 1.51 -18.14 7.89
N TYR A 121 1.86 -18.90 8.91
CA TYR A 121 2.99 -19.83 8.83
C TYR A 121 2.46 -21.20 8.41
N CYS A 122 2.97 -21.66 7.25
CA CYS A 122 2.58 -22.97 6.72
C CYS A 122 3.80 -23.88 6.70
N THR A 123 3.58 -25.13 7.05
CA THR A 123 4.63 -26.13 6.88
C THR A 123 4.70 -26.54 5.41
N VAL A 124 5.92 -26.65 4.91
CA VAL A 124 6.17 -27.12 3.55
C VAL A 124 6.34 -28.64 3.63
N PRO A 125 5.54 -29.43 2.90
CA PRO A 125 5.57 -30.90 3.04
C PRO A 125 6.97 -31.52 2.90
N GLU A 126 7.80 -30.98 2.02
CA GLU A 126 9.14 -31.49 1.81
C GLU A 126 10.09 -31.17 2.95
N LEU A 127 9.90 -30.04 3.60
CA LEU A 127 10.71 -29.62 4.75
C LEU A 127 10.11 -30.11 6.06
N ASP A 128 8.83 -30.35 6.04
CA ASP A 128 8.03 -30.66 7.22
C ASP A 128 8.53 -31.91 7.93
N THR A 129 8.81 -32.96 7.18
CA THR A 129 9.22 -34.23 7.74
C THR A 129 10.51 -34.11 8.57
N ALA A 130 11.47 -33.35 8.08
CA ALA A 130 12.74 -33.19 8.77
C ALA A 130 12.65 -32.10 9.85
N ALA A 131 12.08 -30.95 9.51
CA ALA A 131 12.05 -29.81 10.41
C ALA A 131 11.08 -30.02 11.57
N ALA A 132 9.92 -30.59 11.32
CA ALA A 132 8.94 -30.84 12.38
C ALA A 132 9.38 -31.90 13.36
N LEU A 133 10.12 -32.89 12.89
CA LEU A 133 10.61 -33.97 13.74
C LEU A 133 11.82 -33.54 14.59
N THR A 134 12.53 -32.50 14.19
CA THR A 134 13.70 -32.03 14.92
C THR A 134 13.38 -30.93 15.93
N GLN A 135 12.18 -30.40 15.92
CA GLN A 135 11.77 -29.34 16.85
C GLN A 135 11.13 -29.87 18.12
#